data_b9353cef6b08d1d2c7863d83920750fd
#
_entry.id   b9353cef6b08d1d2c7863d83920750fd
#
_cell.length_a   1.000
_cell.length_b   1.000
_cell.length_c   1.000
_cell.angle_alpha   90.00
_cell.angle_beta   90.00
_cell.angle_gamma   90.00
#
_symmetry.space_group_name_H-M   'P 1'
#
loop_
_entity.id
_entity.type
_entity.pdbx_description
1 polymer ?
#
loop_
_entity_poly.entity_id
_entity_poly.type
_entity_poly.pdbx_seq_one_letter_code
_entity_poly.pdbx_strand_id
1 'polypeptide(L)'
;LAAAYIDGYDMVGGTWLTTGGVIEIDPADLPSQSSVITGNKTALYYTVLHEFGHILGIGSLWNYPTHLPARELVYDGNTGELIPRSTLTSLSNRSRYAPQAVDDTMNPVYKGEHAVAAYNELLGLTGTSDELDSLPVEDHGGLGSAGSHLEENIGRTIGGIAVPGFTNELMTAFAENPRVHQPMSKITIGMLKDLGGDVNEDQFEAFNLDLPPTPTP
;
A
#
# COMPACT_ATOMS: atom_id res chain seq x y z
N LEU A 1 -9.70 14.97 2.42
CA LEU A 1 -9.48 15.16 0.99
C LEU A 1 -10.30 14.16 0.17
N ALA A 2 -9.99 12.89 0.23
CA ALA A 2 -10.75 11.81 -0.38
C ALA A 2 -10.73 10.58 0.52
N ALA A 3 -11.62 9.63 0.23
CA ALA A 3 -11.67 8.31 0.87
C ALA A 3 -12.21 7.28 -0.13
N ALA A 4 -11.71 6.07 -0.05
CA ALA A 4 -12.16 4.96 -0.87
C ALA A 4 -12.75 3.83 -0.02
N TYR A 5 -13.79 3.21 -0.52
CA TYR A 5 -14.44 2.06 0.10
C TYR A 5 -14.66 0.97 -0.95
N ILE A 6 -14.32 -0.25 -0.61
CA ILE A 6 -14.65 -1.41 -1.43
C ILE A 6 -16.10 -1.80 -1.12
N ASP A 7 -16.94 -1.95 -2.15
CA ASP A 7 -18.34 -2.33 -2.01
C ASP A 7 -18.69 -3.69 -2.63
N GLY A 8 -17.71 -4.31 -3.31
CA GLY A 8 -17.90 -5.61 -3.92
C GLY A 8 -16.62 -6.43 -4.08
N TYR A 9 -16.75 -7.73 -3.84
CA TYR A 9 -15.68 -8.71 -4.02
C TYR A 9 -16.21 -9.92 -4.78
N ASP A 10 -15.36 -10.55 -5.57
CA ASP A 10 -15.63 -11.86 -6.19
C ASP A 10 -14.39 -12.74 -6.14
N MET A 11 -14.60 -14.05 -6.22
CA MET A 11 -13.52 -15.01 -6.28
C MET A 11 -13.26 -15.41 -7.73
N VAL A 12 -12.11 -15.04 -8.24
CA VAL A 12 -11.66 -15.34 -9.60
C VAL A 12 -10.41 -16.22 -9.52
N GLY A 13 -10.49 -17.44 -10.03
CA GLY A 13 -9.33 -18.35 -10.05
C GLY A 13 -8.79 -18.74 -8.66
N GLY A 14 -9.59 -18.61 -7.60
CA GLY A 14 -9.15 -18.87 -6.21
C GLY A 14 -8.58 -17.64 -5.49
N THR A 15 -8.59 -16.48 -6.12
CA THR A 15 -8.12 -15.20 -5.56
C THR A 15 -9.31 -14.26 -5.36
N TRP A 16 -9.38 -13.60 -4.21
CA TRP A 16 -10.35 -12.53 -3.97
C TRP A 16 -9.91 -11.27 -4.70
N LEU A 17 -10.75 -10.82 -5.60
CA LEU A 17 -10.57 -9.56 -6.32
C LEU A 17 -11.74 -8.63 -6.01
N THR A 18 -11.47 -7.36 -5.97
CA THR A 18 -12.51 -6.34 -5.85
C THR A 18 -13.25 -6.20 -7.16
N THR A 19 -14.58 -6.06 -7.08
CA THR A 19 -15.45 -5.88 -8.25
C THR A 19 -16.11 -4.51 -8.31
N GLY A 20 -16.01 -3.76 -7.22
CA GLY A 20 -16.57 -2.41 -7.13
C GLY A 20 -16.07 -1.66 -5.92
N GLY A 21 -16.23 -0.35 -5.98
CA GLY A 21 -15.90 0.53 -4.88
C GLY A 21 -16.39 1.95 -5.14
N VAL A 22 -16.35 2.76 -4.09
CA VAL A 22 -16.77 4.16 -4.11
C VAL A 22 -15.61 5.03 -3.70
N ILE A 23 -15.41 6.12 -4.42
CA ILE A 23 -14.48 7.20 -4.06
C ILE A 23 -15.33 8.41 -3.65
N GLU A 24 -15.14 8.87 -2.42
CA GLU A 24 -15.74 10.10 -1.93
C GLU A 24 -14.67 11.20 -1.92
N ILE A 25 -14.99 12.34 -2.50
CA ILE A 25 -14.09 13.51 -2.58
C ILE A 25 -14.78 14.68 -1.89
N ASP A 26 -14.09 15.34 -0.97
CA ASP A 26 -14.61 16.56 -0.35
C ASP A 26 -14.65 17.68 -1.39
N PRO A 27 -15.85 18.20 -1.72
CA PRO A 27 -15.97 19.30 -2.68
C PRO A 27 -15.21 20.56 -2.31
N ALA A 28 -14.97 20.78 -1.01
CA ALA A 28 -14.23 21.94 -0.52
C ALA A 28 -12.75 21.91 -0.95
N ASP A 29 -12.20 20.74 -1.20
CA ASP A 29 -10.80 20.56 -1.61
C ASP A 29 -10.59 20.67 -3.13
N LEU A 30 -11.64 20.51 -3.94
CA LEU A 30 -11.54 20.52 -5.40
C LEU A 30 -10.82 21.76 -5.99
N PRO A 31 -10.99 22.99 -5.47
CA PRO A 31 -10.27 24.14 -6.00
C PRO A 31 -8.75 24.02 -5.89
N SER A 32 -8.24 23.44 -4.80
CA SER A 32 -6.81 23.21 -4.59
C SER A 32 -6.29 22.09 -5.45
N GLN A 33 -7.14 21.12 -5.78
CA GLN A 33 -6.83 19.91 -6.57
C GLN A 33 -6.79 20.15 -8.08
N SER A 34 -7.20 21.31 -8.56
CA SER A 34 -7.22 21.66 -9.99
C SER A 34 -5.83 22.02 -10.55
N SER A 35 -4.83 22.20 -9.71
CA SER A 35 -3.47 22.57 -10.11
C SER A 35 -2.84 21.47 -10.98
N VAL A 36 -2.33 21.84 -12.14
CA VAL A 36 -1.59 20.94 -13.04
C VAL A 36 -0.21 20.68 -12.42
N ILE A 37 0.16 19.42 -12.33
CA ILE A 37 1.43 18.95 -11.77
C ILE A 37 2.40 18.58 -12.90
N THR A 38 1.98 17.70 -13.80
CA THR A 38 2.83 17.22 -14.89
C THR A 38 1.99 16.96 -16.14
N GLY A 39 2.40 17.47 -17.29
CA GLY A 39 1.63 17.32 -18.53
C GLY A 39 0.20 17.87 -18.38
N ASN A 40 -0.79 16.99 -18.44
CA ASN A 40 -2.21 17.28 -18.20
C ASN A 40 -2.74 16.65 -16.90
N LYS A 41 -1.88 16.06 -16.08
CA LYS A 41 -2.24 15.45 -14.80
C LYS A 41 -2.30 16.53 -13.71
N THR A 42 -3.42 16.58 -12.99
CA THR A 42 -3.67 17.51 -11.87
C THR A 42 -3.47 16.81 -10.52
N ALA A 43 -3.49 17.57 -9.44
CA ALA A 43 -3.52 16.99 -8.09
C ALA A 43 -4.71 16.02 -7.94
N LEU A 44 -5.89 16.40 -8.44
CA LEU A 44 -7.08 15.51 -8.44
C LEU A 44 -6.83 14.19 -9.17
N TYR A 45 -6.08 14.22 -10.27
CA TYR A 45 -5.71 12.99 -10.97
C TYR A 45 -4.97 12.00 -10.04
N TYR A 46 -3.97 12.50 -9.30
CA TYR A 46 -3.21 11.65 -8.39
C TYR A 46 -4.03 11.22 -7.17
N THR A 47 -4.87 12.12 -6.62
CA THR A 47 -5.80 11.76 -5.55
C THR A 47 -6.74 10.62 -6.00
N VAL A 48 -7.37 10.73 -7.16
CA VAL A 48 -8.26 9.69 -7.66
C VAL A 48 -7.50 8.39 -7.94
N LEU A 49 -6.29 8.47 -8.47
CA LEU A 49 -5.45 7.29 -8.74
C LEU A 49 -5.04 6.58 -7.42
N HIS A 50 -4.71 7.33 -6.38
CA HIS A 50 -4.44 6.82 -5.03
C HIS A 50 -5.66 6.07 -4.48
N GLU A 51 -6.84 6.69 -4.51
CA GLU A 51 -8.07 6.06 -4.03
C GLU A 51 -8.43 4.79 -4.83
N PHE A 52 -8.12 4.77 -6.13
CA PHE A 52 -8.24 3.56 -6.94
C PHE A 52 -7.33 2.43 -6.43
N GLY A 53 -6.12 2.75 -5.97
CA GLY A 53 -5.23 1.79 -5.33
C GLY A 53 -5.91 1.09 -4.15
N HIS A 54 -6.61 1.85 -3.30
CA HIS A 54 -7.38 1.29 -2.18
C HIS A 54 -8.58 0.44 -2.63
N ILE A 55 -9.30 0.85 -3.67
CA ILE A 55 -10.38 0.04 -4.25
C ILE A 55 -9.82 -1.27 -4.82
N LEU A 56 -8.64 -1.24 -5.43
CA LEU A 56 -7.98 -2.44 -5.94
C LEU A 56 -7.36 -3.32 -4.85
N GLY A 57 -7.40 -2.89 -3.59
CA GLY A 57 -7.04 -3.70 -2.44
C GLY A 57 -5.80 -3.26 -1.68
N ILE A 58 -5.03 -2.28 -2.17
CA ILE A 58 -3.87 -1.76 -1.43
C ILE A 58 -4.36 -1.15 -0.11
N GLY A 59 -3.76 -1.57 1.00
CA GLY A 59 -4.20 -1.15 2.33
C GLY A 59 -5.49 -1.81 2.80
N SER A 60 -6.46 -1.97 1.90
CA SER A 60 -7.79 -2.47 2.23
C SER A 60 -7.85 -4.00 2.34
N LEU A 61 -7.11 -4.72 1.47
CA LEU A 61 -7.11 -6.18 1.41
C LEU A 61 -5.83 -6.83 1.93
N TRP A 62 -4.87 -6.09 2.41
CA TRP A 62 -3.59 -6.65 2.89
C TRP A 62 -3.75 -7.69 3.99
N ASN A 63 -4.80 -7.58 4.78
CA ASN A 63 -5.10 -8.48 5.89
C ASN A 63 -5.92 -9.71 5.46
N TYR A 64 -6.33 -9.80 4.20
CA TYR A 64 -7.17 -10.89 3.71
C TYR A 64 -6.35 -11.89 2.91
N PRO A 65 -6.40 -13.18 3.23
CA PRO A 65 -5.77 -14.20 2.40
C PRO A 65 -6.49 -14.27 1.06
N THR A 66 -5.77 -14.03 -0.02
CA THR A 66 -6.30 -13.98 -1.39
C THR A 66 -6.84 -15.33 -1.90
N HIS A 67 -6.64 -16.41 -1.15
CA HIS A 67 -6.96 -17.78 -1.57
C HIS A 67 -8.00 -18.49 -0.69
N LEU A 68 -8.76 -17.78 0.14
CA LEU A 68 -9.81 -18.42 0.93
C LEU A 68 -11.10 -18.60 0.12
N PRO A 69 -11.80 -19.75 0.27
CA PRO A 69 -13.13 -19.92 -0.28
C PRO A 69 -14.11 -18.89 0.28
N ALA A 70 -15.02 -18.39 -0.55
CA ALA A 70 -16.05 -17.41 -0.16
C ALA A 70 -16.84 -17.82 1.09
N ARG A 71 -17.14 -19.12 1.21
CA ARG A 71 -17.86 -19.70 2.38
C ARG A 71 -17.09 -19.61 3.70
N GLU A 72 -15.80 -19.27 3.67
CA GLU A 72 -14.99 -19.09 4.87
C GLU A 72 -14.97 -17.65 5.35
N LEU A 73 -15.61 -16.73 4.65
CA LEU A 73 -15.81 -15.36 5.11
C LEU A 73 -16.92 -15.31 6.16
N VAL A 74 -16.65 -14.56 7.20
CA VAL A 74 -17.58 -14.28 8.30
C VAL A 74 -17.53 -12.80 8.65
N TYR A 75 -18.64 -12.27 9.15
CA TYR A 75 -18.62 -10.91 9.68
C TYR A 75 -17.84 -10.86 10.98
N ASP A 76 -16.90 -9.93 11.07
CA ASP A 76 -16.32 -9.52 12.33
C ASP A 76 -17.38 -8.75 13.12
N GLY A 77 -17.75 -9.30 14.30
CA GLY A 77 -18.75 -8.68 15.16
C GLY A 77 -18.35 -7.31 15.71
N ASN A 78 -17.08 -6.92 15.65
CA ASN A 78 -16.58 -5.63 16.11
C ASN A 78 -16.57 -4.57 15.01
N THR A 79 -16.21 -4.96 13.79
CA THR A 79 -16.04 -4.03 12.66
C THR A 79 -17.22 -4.09 11.68
N GLY A 80 -18.00 -5.17 11.69
CA GLY A 80 -19.05 -5.42 10.71
C GLY A 80 -18.55 -5.84 9.34
N GLU A 81 -17.26 -6.08 9.19
CA GLU A 81 -16.62 -6.45 7.94
C GLU A 81 -16.65 -7.96 7.69
N LEU A 82 -16.66 -8.34 6.42
CA LEU A 82 -16.48 -9.73 6.03
C LEU A 82 -14.99 -10.06 6.11
N ILE A 83 -14.65 -10.93 7.05
CA ILE A 83 -13.28 -11.40 7.25
C ILE A 83 -13.21 -12.92 7.13
N PRO A 84 -12.07 -13.47 6.72
CA PRO A 84 -11.88 -14.91 6.75
C PRO A 84 -12.05 -15.45 8.17
N ARG A 85 -12.79 -16.54 8.32
CA ARG A 85 -12.98 -17.19 9.62
C ARG A 85 -11.65 -17.50 10.33
N SER A 86 -10.63 -17.83 9.56
CA SER A 86 -9.28 -18.10 10.08
C SER A 86 -8.63 -16.89 10.75
N THR A 87 -9.04 -15.67 10.42
CA THR A 87 -8.49 -14.45 11.04
C THR A 87 -9.11 -14.16 12.41
N LEU A 88 -10.28 -14.71 12.71
CA LEU A 88 -10.91 -14.57 14.04
C LEU A 88 -10.21 -15.36 15.15
N THR A 89 -9.47 -16.40 14.79
CA THR A 89 -8.95 -17.37 15.79
C THR A 89 -7.47 -17.22 16.10
N SER A 90 -6.72 -16.47 15.30
CA SER A 90 -5.28 -16.29 15.56
C SER A 90 -4.70 -15.17 14.72
N LEU A 91 -4.08 -14.21 15.37
CA LEU A 91 -3.24 -13.20 14.73
C LEU A 91 -2.03 -13.83 13.99
N SER A 92 -1.69 -15.09 14.28
CA SER A 92 -0.61 -15.82 13.64
C SER A 92 -0.92 -16.28 12.21
N ASN A 93 -2.19 -16.30 11.81
CA ASN A 93 -2.63 -16.68 10.48
C ASN A 93 -2.99 -15.47 9.60
N ARG A 94 -2.46 -14.30 9.91
CA ARG A 94 -2.55 -13.18 8.98
C ARG A 94 -1.93 -13.57 7.65
N SER A 95 -2.59 -13.20 6.58
CA SER A 95 -2.09 -13.32 5.22
C SER A 95 -0.62 -12.91 5.15
N ARG A 96 0.18 -13.57 4.32
CA ARG A 96 1.55 -13.15 4.03
C ARG A 96 1.64 -11.70 3.52
N TYR A 97 0.53 -11.14 3.07
CA TYR A 97 0.40 -9.75 2.63
C TYR A 97 -0.04 -8.79 3.73
N ALA A 98 -0.43 -9.31 4.89
CA ALA A 98 -0.85 -8.45 5.98
C ALA A 98 0.32 -7.61 6.51
N PRO A 99 0.14 -6.30 6.72
CA PRO A 99 1.06 -5.56 7.54
C PRO A 99 1.15 -6.26 8.89
N GLN A 100 2.34 -6.59 9.32
CA GLN A 100 2.54 -7.10 10.66
C GLN A 100 2.74 -5.91 11.59
N ALA A 101 1.77 -5.67 12.46
CA ALA A 101 2.06 -4.86 13.62
C ALA A 101 3.10 -5.65 14.44
N VAL A 102 4.32 -5.22 14.40
CA VAL A 102 5.39 -5.80 15.17
C VAL A 102 5.45 -4.99 16.43
N ASP A 103 5.06 -5.61 17.53
CA ASP A 103 5.17 -5.10 18.89
C ASP A 103 4.27 -3.91 19.28
N ASP A 104 4.50 -3.43 20.48
CA ASP A 104 3.81 -2.28 21.09
C ASP A 104 4.10 -0.95 20.38
N THR A 105 5.05 -0.92 19.47
CA THR A 105 5.44 0.27 18.73
C THR A 105 4.66 0.41 17.43
N MET A 106 3.85 -0.59 17.09
CA MET A 106 3.06 -0.61 15.86
C MET A 106 3.88 -0.22 14.63
N ASN A 107 4.96 -0.97 14.38
CA ASN A 107 5.77 -0.86 13.16
C ASN A 107 5.28 -1.87 12.10
N PRO A 108 4.18 -1.61 11.40
CA PRO A 108 3.65 -2.53 10.42
C PRO A 108 4.60 -2.66 9.23
N VAL A 109 4.67 -3.86 8.66
CA VAL A 109 5.45 -4.15 7.47
C VAL A 109 4.61 -4.92 6.45
N TYR A 110 4.87 -4.70 5.18
CA TYR A 110 4.27 -5.44 4.08
C TYR A 110 5.24 -6.52 3.59
N LYS A 111 4.73 -7.73 3.31
CA LYS A 111 5.55 -8.91 2.96
C LYS A 111 5.20 -9.53 1.60
N GLY A 112 4.49 -8.84 0.76
CA GLY A 112 4.18 -9.32 -0.58
C GLY A 112 5.45 -9.44 -1.44
N GLU A 113 5.61 -10.59 -2.10
CA GLU A 113 6.84 -10.97 -2.78
C GLU A 113 7.26 -9.97 -3.85
N HIS A 114 6.30 -9.53 -4.68
CA HIS A 114 6.60 -8.66 -5.81
C HIS A 114 6.93 -7.23 -5.38
N ALA A 115 6.20 -6.69 -4.40
CA ALA A 115 6.49 -5.35 -3.88
C ALA A 115 7.81 -5.32 -3.11
N VAL A 116 8.11 -6.36 -2.32
CA VAL A 116 9.39 -6.47 -1.60
C VAL A 116 10.56 -6.61 -2.57
N ALA A 117 10.40 -7.40 -3.65
CA ALA A 117 11.42 -7.50 -4.68
C ALA A 117 11.70 -6.15 -5.37
N ALA A 118 10.64 -5.39 -5.69
CA ALA A 118 10.77 -4.05 -6.25
C ALA A 118 11.46 -3.08 -5.27
N TYR A 119 11.19 -3.20 -3.98
CA TYR A 119 11.85 -2.40 -2.95
C TYR A 119 13.34 -2.73 -2.83
N ASN A 120 13.70 -4.02 -2.80
CA ASN A 120 15.10 -4.45 -2.82
C ASN A 120 15.84 -3.95 -4.07
N GLU A 121 15.19 -3.95 -5.23
CA GLU A 121 15.76 -3.38 -6.46
C GLU A 121 16.08 -1.88 -6.29
N LEU A 122 15.16 -1.10 -5.73
CA LEU A 122 15.35 0.33 -5.47
C LEU A 122 16.46 0.62 -4.46
N LEU A 123 16.63 -0.25 -3.46
CA LEU A 123 17.69 -0.15 -2.47
C LEU A 123 19.05 -0.68 -2.98
N GLY A 124 19.08 -1.34 -4.15
CA GLY A 124 20.28 -2.00 -4.66
C GLY A 124 20.70 -3.24 -3.87
N LEU A 125 19.75 -3.87 -3.18
CA LEU A 125 19.99 -5.04 -2.31
C LEU A 125 19.74 -6.38 -3.02
N THR A 126 19.13 -6.37 -4.21
CA THR A 126 18.79 -7.59 -4.97
C THR A 126 19.99 -8.50 -5.17
N GLY A 127 19.88 -9.76 -4.78
CA GLY A 127 20.93 -10.77 -4.88
C GLY A 127 22.03 -10.66 -3.83
N THR A 128 21.86 -9.82 -2.82
CA THR A 128 22.82 -9.68 -1.70
C THR A 128 22.36 -10.47 -0.48
N SER A 129 23.24 -10.63 0.52
CA SER A 129 22.85 -11.19 1.83
C SER A 129 21.95 -10.27 2.65
N ASP A 130 21.80 -9.04 2.21
CA ASP A 130 21.09 -7.97 2.91
C ASP A 130 19.71 -7.70 2.31
N GLU A 131 19.23 -8.58 1.41
CA GLU A 131 17.85 -8.52 0.93
C GLU A 131 16.86 -8.51 2.09
N LEU A 132 15.93 -7.57 2.01
CA LEU A 132 14.85 -7.45 2.98
C LEU A 132 13.73 -8.45 2.67
N ASP A 133 13.05 -8.93 3.70
CA ASP A 133 11.86 -9.78 3.62
C ASP A 133 10.54 -8.98 3.70
N SER A 134 10.65 -7.68 3.82
CA SER A 134 9.52 -6.79 4.04
C SER A 134 9.85 -5.34 3.68
N LEU A 135 8.81 -4.52 3.52
CA LEU A 135 8.94 -3.08 3.35
C LEU A 135 8.09 -2.33 4.40
N PRO A 136 8.45 -1.08 4.76
CA PRO A 136 7.76 -0.36 5.81
C PRO A 136 6.38 0.13 5.37
N VAL A 137 5.42 0.01 6.28
CA VAL A 137 4.05 0.49 6.16
C VAL A 137 3.82 1.60 7.17
N GLU A 138 3.05 2.60 6.83
CA GLU A 138 2.74 3.78 7.65
C GLU A 138 2.20 3.40 9.03
N ASP A 139 2.78 3.97 10.09
CA ASP A 139 2.37 3.73 11.47
C ASP A 139 1.77 4.96 12.17
N HIS A 140 1.69 6.09 11.45
CA HIS A 140 1.18 7.36 11.94
C HIS A 140 -0.15 7.76 11.30
N GLY A 141 -0.72 8.89 11.72
CA GLY A 141 -1.93 9.46 11.11
C GLY A 141 -3.25 8.84 11.57
N GLY A 142 -3.22 7.81 12.41
CA GLY A 142 -4.42 7.17 12.97
C GLY A 142 -5.20 6.31 11.98
N LEU A 143 -6.49 6.11 12.25
CA LEU A 143 -7.37 5.28 11.40
C LEU A 143 -7.46 5.85 9.98
N GLY A 144 -7.27 4.98 9.00
CA GLY A 144 -7.28 5.34 7.57
C GLY A 144 -5.89 5.61 6.99
N SER A 145 -4.89 5.99 7.80
CA SER A 145 -3.50 6.16 7.37
C SER A 145 -2.64 5.00 7.82
N ALA A 146 -2.55 4.79 9.13
CA ALA A 146 -1.73 3.74 9.72
C ALA A 146 -2.19 2.34 9.28
N GLY A 147 -1.25 1.50 8.87
CA GLY A 147 -1.48 0.12 8.46
C GLY A 147 -2.06 -0.07 7.06
N SER A 148 -2.31 1.01 6.31
CA SER A 148 -2.95 0.94 4.99
C SER A 148 -2.19 1.65 3.87
N HIS A 149 -1.05 2.26 4.17
CA HIS A 149 -0.23 3.02 3.23
C HIS A 149 1.25 2.64 3.33
N LEU A 150 2.02 3.03 2.33
CA LEU A 150 3.47 3.01 2.42
C LEU A 150 3.95 4.06 3.43
N GLU A 151 5.02 3.72 4.16
CA GLU A 151 5.65 4.62 5.14
C GLU A 151 6.17 5.88 4.49
N GLU A 152 5.78 7.04 4.98
CA GLU A 152 6.20 8.31 4.44
C GLU A 152 7.25 8.99 5.32
N ASN A 153 8.26 9.60 4.69
CA ASN A 153 9.24 10.53 5.30
C ASN A 153 10.13 9.99 6.43
N ILE A 154 9.77 8.91 7.09
CA ILE A 154 10.49 8.40 8.26
C ILE A 154 11.25 7.14 7.87
N GLY A 155 12.57 7.21 7.94
CA GLY A 155 13.40 6.03 7.78
C GLY A 155 13.22 5.07 8.97
N ARG A 156 13.21 3.77 8.70
CA ARG A 156 13.12 2.69 9.70
C ARG A 156 14.32 1.76 9.64
N THR A 157 14.41 0.89 10.60
CA THR A 157 15.35 -0.23 10.56
C THR A 157 14.57 -1.53 10.38
N ILE A 158 14.83 -2.23 9.29
CA ILE A 158 14.25 -3.54 8.96
C ILE A 158 15.40 -4.54 8.82
N GLY A 159 15.35 -5.65 9.52
CA GLY A 159 16.42 -6.65 9.48
C GLY A 159 17.80 -6.13 9.88
N GLY A 160 17.89 -5.03 10.63
CA GLY A 160 19.15 -4.36 10.99
C GLY A 160 19.63 -3.34 9.95
N ILE A 161 18.93 -3.15 8.86
CA ILE A 161 19.25 -2.22 7.78
C ILE A 161 18.38 -0.96 7.92
N ALA A 162 19.01 0.21 7.92
CA ALA A 162 18.31 1.48 7.89
C ALA A 162 17.73 1.71 6.48
N VAL A 163 16.43 1.85 6.40
CA VAL A 163 15.69 2.06 5.15
C VAL A 163 14.98 3.40 5.16
N PRO A 164 14.91 4.11 4.03
CA PRO A 164 14.16 5.36 3.92
C PRO A 164 12.65 5.09 3.82
N GLY A 165 11.85 6.13 4.05
CA GLY A 165 10.43 6.14 3.68
C GLY A 165 10.23 6.37 2.17
N PHE A 166 8.98 6.39 1.77
CA PHE A 166 8.55 6.49 0.36
C PHE A 166 8.03 7.89 0.00
N THR A 167 8.71 8.93 0.43
CA THR A 167 8.29 10.31 0.19
C THR A 167 7.83 10.55 -1.25
N ASN A 168 6.64 11.09 -1.42
CA ASN A 168 5.97 11.35 -2.71
C ASN A 168 5.60 10.11 -3.55
N GLU A 169 5.73 8.90 -3.07
CA GLU A 169 5.17 7.73 -3.79
C GLU A 169 3.62 7.80 -3.76
N LEU A 170 2.97 7.28 -4.80
CA LEU A 170 1.51 7.39 -4.95
C LEU A 170 0.72 6.87 -3.75
N MET A 171 1.15 5.77 -3.12
CA MET A 171 0.42 5.10 -2.04
C MET A 171 0.93 5.44 -0.64
N THR A 172 1.55 6.62 -0.46
CA THR A 172 1.86 7.17 0.86
C THR A 172 0.63 7.82 1.53
N ALA A 173 0.65 7.95 2.86
CA ALA A 173 -0.54 8.26 3.66
C ALA A 173 -0.99 9.72 3.62
N PHE A 174 -0.09 10.65 3.31
CA PHE A 174 -0.37 12.07 3.43
C PHE A 174 -0.49 12.74 2.07
N ALA A 175 -1.46 13.63 1.97
CA ALA A 175 -1.64 14.42 0.76
C ALA A 175 -0.44 15.36 0.57
N GLU A 176 0.25 15.17 -0.52
CA GLU A 176 1.39 15.96 -0.90
C GLU A 176 1.02 17.41 -1.26
N ASN A 177 2.02 18.25 -1.25
CA ASN A 177 1.85 19.59 -1.83
C ASN A 177 1.26 19.43 -3.25
N PRO A 178 0.14 20.12 -3.59
CA PRO A 178 -0.54 19.91 -4.87
C PRO A 178 0.31 20.18 -6.12
N ARG A 179 1.58 20.50 -5.97
CA ARG A 179 2.53 20.68 -7.08
C ARG A 179 3.57 19.57 -7.18
N VAL A 180 3.49 18.54 -6.34
CA VAL A 180 4.43 17.42 -6.33
C VAL A 180 3.88 16.27 -7.16
N HIS A 181 4.72 15.71 -8.01
CA HIS A 181 4.43 14.48 -8.75
C HIS A 181 4.47 13.29 -7.80
N GLN A 182 3.43 12.47 -7.84
CA GLN A 182 3.30 11.25 -7.06
C GLN A 182 3.36 10.04 -8.00
N PRO A 183 4.54 9.49 -8.27
CA PRO A 183 4.69 8.40 -9.20
C PRO A 183 4.06 7.11 -8.67
N MET A 184 3.35 6.39 -9.53
CA MET A 184 3.00 5.00 -9.32
C MET A 184 4.25 4.14 -9.56
N SER A 185 4.94 3.79 -8.50
CA SER A 185 6.22 3.07 -8.57
C SER A 185 6.05 1.59 -8.90
N LYS A 186 7.19 0.91 -9.14
CA LYS A 186 7.22 -0.56 -9.23
C LYS A 186 6.70 -1.24 -7.95
N ILE A 187 6.81 -0.58 -6.80
CA ILE A 187 6.31 -1.12 -5.52
C ILE A 187 4.79 -1.18 -5.53
N THR A 188 4.11 -0.10 -5.95
CA THR A 188 2.65 -0.08 -6.12
C THR A 188 2.18 -1.13 -7.11
N ILE A 189 2.84 -1.27 -8.25
CA ILE A 189 2.55 -2.34 -9.23
C ILE A 189 2.77 -3.73 -8.60
N GLY A 190 3.85 -3.92 -7.84
CA GLY A 190 4.13 -5.15 -7.11
C GLY A 190 3.05 -5.49 -6.09
N MET A 191 2.55 -4.51 -5.34
CA MET A 191 1.44 -4.71 -4.40
C MET A 191 0.15 -5.17 -5.10
N LEU A 192 -0.19 -4.57 -6.24
CA LEU A 192 -1.35 -4.99 -7.03
C LEU A 192 -1.20 -6.42 -7.55
N LYS A 193 0.01 -6.81 -7.96
CA LYS A 193 0.32 -8.18 -8.40
C LYS A 193 0.26 -9.17 -7.24
N ASP A 194 0.77 -8.79 -6.07
CA ASP A 194 0.68 -9.59 -4.85
C ASP A 194 -0.78 -9.84 -4.42
N LEU A 195 -1.67 -8.89 -4.69
CA LEU A 195 -3.10 -9.01 -4.45
C LEU A 195 -3.82 -9.85 -5.51
N GLY A 196 -3.11 -10.34 -6.51
CA GLY A 196 -3.64 -11.21 -7.56
C GLY A 196 -4.15 -10.45 -8.79
N GLY A 197 -3.88 -9.16 -8.89
CA GLY A 197 -4.20 -8.38 -10.07
C GLY A 197 -3.39 -8.80 -11.30
N ASP A 198 -4.03 -8.79 -12.47
CA ASP A 198 -3.34 -8.90 -13.76
C ASP A 198 -2.82 -7.51 -14.14
N VAL A 199 -1.54 -7.27 -13.89
CA VAL A 199 -0.90 -5.96 -14.04
C VAL A 199 0.07 -5.92 -15.21
N ASN A 200 0.14 -4.80 -15.90
CA ASN A 200 1.22 -4.53 -16.84
C ASN A 200 2.44 -3.99 -16.08
N GLU A 201 3.42 -4.83 -15.85
CA GLU A 201 4.61 -4.52 -15.05
C GLU A 201 5.50 -3.41 -15.65
N ASP A 202 5.32 -3.08 -16.94
CA ASP A 202 6.05 -1.99 -17.61
C ASP A 202 5.39 -0.61 -17.43
N GLN A 203 4.21 -0.55 -16.82
CA GLN A 203 3.43 0.69 -16.64
C GLN A 203 3.68 1.33 -15.27
N PHE A 204 4.94 1.46 -14.87
CA PHE A 204 5.33 2.22 -13.68
C PHE A 204 5.95 3.56 -14.07
N GLU A 205 5.95 4.49 -13.12
CA GLU A 205 6.66 5.76 -13.23
C GLU A 205 7.98 5.67 -12.43
N ALA A 206 9.01 6.36 -12.92
CA ALA A 206 10.30 6.36 -12.23
C ALA A 206 10.16 6.97 -10.84
N PHE A 207 10.62 6.24 -9.85
CA PHE A 207 10.63 6.61 -8.44
C PHE A 207 12.02 6.38 -7.87
N ASN A 208 12.50 7.32 -7.04
CA ASN A 208 13.76 7.19 -6.33
C ASN A 208 13.51 7.40 -4.85
N LEU A 209 14.06 6.53 -4.03
CA LEU A 209 14.06 6.72 -2.58
C LEU A 209 15.01 7.87 -2.22
N ASP A 210 14.61 8.71 -1.27
CA ASP A 210 15.47 9.71 -0.66
C ASP A 210 16.44 9.01 0.32
N LEU A 211 17.44 8.34 -0.24
CA LEU A 211 18.48 7.70 0.56
C LEU A 211 19.24 8.77 1.36
N PRO A 212 19.47 8.56 2.66
CA PRO A 212 20.35 9.42 3.41
C PRO A 212 21.73 9.43 2.74
N PRO A 213 22.44 10.58 2.75
CA PRO A 213 23.76 10.65 2.13
C PRO A 213 24.64 9.55 2.73
N THR A 214 25.24 8.74 1.85
CA THR A 214 26.17 7.68 2.24
C THR A 214 27.25 8.31 3.12
N PRO A 215 27.54 7.79 4.31
CA PRO A 215 28.64 8.30 5.12
C PRO A 215 29.91 8.25 4.26
N THR A 216 30.50 9.40 3.99
CA THR A 216 31.80 9.46 3.33
C THR A 216 32.84 8.79 4.23
N PRO A 217 33.66 7.87 3.72
CA PRO A 217 34.65 7.14 4.51
C PRO A 217 35.71 8.06 5.12
#